data_c39bd8b4f1bac1a3edd0dbbdf4dbe396
#
_entry.id   c39bd8b4f1bac1a3edd0dbbdf4dbe396
#
_cell.length_a   1.000
_cell.length_b   1.000
_cell.length_c   1.000
_cell.angle_alpha   90.00
_cell.angle_beta   90.00
_cell.angle_gamma   90.00
#
_symmetry.space_group_name_H-M   'P 1'
#
loop_
_entity.id
_entity.type
_entity.pdbx_description
1 polymer ?
#
loop_
_entity_poly.entity_id
_entity_poly.type
_entity_poly.pdbx_seq_one_letter_code
_entity_poly.pdbx_strand_id
1 'polypeptide(L)'
;WFELKEEGHKPIVLSRDKDSKGCVGITLCNPDNEEVIEIPAFGYIRYNAEKKKIEAIGLHNYCYQLLHGDPSDNYAPSDLHKKKFGDKSILKLLDPCKNVDELFQAVEDKYKEWFPEPLTYTTWDGKEVTKDYKQILELYHQCVYMKRKKNDPTTFYSLWEEFKNDN
;
A
#
# COMPACT_ATOMS: atom_id res chain seq x y z
N TRP A 1 4.92 1.93 17.98
CA TRP A 1 5.83 0.79 17.76
C TRP A 1 7.25 1.26 17.40
N PHE A 2 7.40 2.11 16.39
CA PHE A 2 8.74 2.56 15.94
C PHE A 2 9.50 3.31 17.03
N GLU A 3 8.86 4.25 17.75
CA GLU A 3 9.46 4.96 18.89
C GLU A 3 9.94 3.99 19.97
N LEU A 4 9.11 3.02 20.36
CA LEU A 4 9.49 2.01 21.36
C LEU A 4 10.66 1.12 20.88
N LYS A 5 10.74 0.83 19.58
CA LYS A 5 11.86 0.07 19.02
C LYS A 5 13.17 0.88 19.08
N GLU A 6 13.12 2.18 18.77
CA GLU A 6 14.26 3.09 18.89
C GLU A 6 14.76 3.20 20.34
N GLU A 7 13.86 3.10 21.33
CA GLU A 7 14.19 3.04 22.76
C GLU A 7 14.74 1.66 23.21
N GLY A 8 14.91 0.70 22.31
CA GLY A 8 15.47 -0.62 22.60
C GLY A 8 14.45 -1.66 23.07
N HIS A 9 13.16 -1.36 23.03
CA HIS A 9 12.11 -2.32 23.32
C HIS A 9 11.87 -3.30 22.16
N LYS A 10 11.14 -4.39 22.44
CA LYS A 10 10.67 -5.35 21.42
C LYS A 10 9.13 -5.30 21.35
N PRO A 11 8.56 -4.23 20.81
CA PRO A 11 7.11 -4.07 20.78
C PRO A 11 6.46 -5.03 19.80
N ILE A 12 5.26 -5.51 20.14
CA ILE A 12 4.41 -6.32 19.28
C ILE A 12 3.11 -5.56 19.03
N VAL A 13 2.72 -5.43 17.77
CA VAL A 13 1.42 -4.87 17.38
C VAL A 13 0.38 -6.00 17.43
N LEU A 14 -0.63 -5.85 18.29
CA LEU A 14 -1.77 -6.77 18.35
C LEU A 14 -2.89 -6.22 17.46
N SER A 15 -3.11 -6.81 16.29
CA SER A 15 -4.10 -6.31 15.33
C SER A 15 -4.73 -7.41 14.48
N ARG A 16 -6.02 -7.26 14.20
CA ARG A 16 -6.76 -8.00 13.16
C ARG A 16 -6.79 -7.27 11.83
N ASP A 17 -6.38 -6.00 11.85
CA ASP A 17 -6.44 -5.15 10.69
C ASP A 17 -5.47 -5.63 9.60
N LYS A 18 -6.01 -5.86 8.41
CA LYS A 18 -5.25 -6.28 7.23
C LYS A 18 -4.20 -5.25 6.82
N ASP A 19 -4.43 -3.96 7.11
CA ASP A 19 -3.58 -2.86 6.71
C ASP A 19 -2.25 -2.89 7.46
N SER A 20 -2.26 -3.40 8.70
CA SER A 20 -1.03 -3.66 9.48
C SER A 20 -0.01 -4.55 8.75
N LYS A 21 -0.47 -5.38 7.79
CA LYS A 21 0.40 -6.23 6.97
C LYS A 21 1.24 -5.47 5.93
N GLY A 22 0.91 -4.22 5.65
CA GLY A 22 1.72 -3.30 4.84
C GLY A 22 2.77 -2.52 5.63
N CYS A 23 2.78 -2.66 6.96
CA CYS A 23 3.66 -1.90 7.83
C CYS A 23 5.01 -2.61 8.00
N VAL A 24 5.95 -2.36 7.11
CA VAL A 24 7.26 -3.02 7.08
C VAL A 24 8.01 -2.89 8.40
N GLY A 25 8.63 -3.99 8.84
CA GLY A 25 9.53 -4.06 9.99
C GLY A 25 8.85 -4.15 11.35
N ILE A 26 7.51 -4.11 11.42
CA ILE A 26 6.81 -4.36 12.68
C ILE A 26 6.73 -5.86 12.99
N THR A 27 6.65 -6.20 14.26
CA THR A 27 6.22 -7.52 14.72
C THR A 27 4.71 -7.48 14.95
N LEU A 28 3.96 -8.25 14.16
CA LEU A 28 2.50 -8.31 14.20
C LEU A 28 2.05 -9.62 14.86
N CYS A 29 1.13 -9.52 15.81
CA CYS A 29 0.43 -10.67 16.40
C CYS A 29 -1.05 -10.61 16.00
N ASN A 30 -1.56 -11.71 15.43
CA ASN A 30 -2.98 -11.86 15.19
C ASN A 30 -3.66 -12.43 16.45
N PRO A 31 -4.58 -11.68 17.09
CA PRO A 31 -5.22 -12.12 18.34
C PRO A 31 -6.13 -13.33 18.21
N ASP A 32 -6.54 -13.72 17.00
CA ASP A 32 -7.46 -14.83 16.78
C ASP A 32 -6.76 -16.21 16.80
N ASN A 33 -5.49 -16.27 16.40
CA ASN A 33 -4.73 -17.51 16.32
C ASN A 33 -3.34 -17.40 16.98
N GLU A 34 -3.05 -16.28 17.64
CA GLU A 34 -1.78 -15.98 18.31
C GLU A 34 -0.54 -16.08 17.39
N GLU A 35 -0.76 -16.08 16.07
CA GLU A 35 0.33 -16.08 15.10
C GLU A 35 1.12 -14.77 15.18
N VAL A 36 2.43 -14.90 15.41
CA VAL A 36 3.36 -13.76 15.47
C VAL A 36 4.26 -13.80 14.25
N ILE A 37 4.27 -12.71 13.49
CA ILE A 37 5.09 -12.56 12.27
C ILE A 37 5.83 -11.23 12.30
N GLU A 38 7.06 -11.21 11.80
CA GLU A 38 7.74 -9.97 11.44
C GLU A 38 7.38 -9.63 10.00
N ILE A 39 6.91 -8.39 9.77
CA ILE A 39 6.51 -7.96 8.44
C ILE A 39 7.76 -7.66 7.61
N PRO A 40 8.05 -8.47 6.57
CA PRO A 40 9.24 -8.27 5.73
C PRO A 40 9.09 -7.04 4.84
N ALA A 41 10.22 -6.49 4.36
CA ALA A 41 10.18 -5.36 3.45
C ALA A 41 9.48 -5.73 2.14
N PHE A 42 10.03 -6.64 1.36
CA PHE A 42 9.45 -7.02 0.07
C PHE A 42 8.13 -7.78 0.22
N GLY A 43 8.13 -8.88 1.01
CA GLY A 43 6.93 -9.70 1.26
C GLY A 43 6.51 -10.54 0.06
N TYR A 44 5.18 -10.75 -0.05
CA TYR A 44 4.57 -11.51 -1.16
C TYR A 44 3.12 -11.07 -1.40
N ILE A 45 2.61 -11.46 -2.57
CA ILE A 45 1.18 -11.44 -2.92
C ILE A 45 0.80 -12.80 -3.51
N ARG A 46 -0.35 -13.35 -3.13
CA ARG A 46 -0.84 -14.62 -3.66
C ARG A 46 -2.36 -14.73 -3.59
N TYR A 47 -2.94 -15.61 -4.39
CA TYR A 47 -4.34 -15.98 -4.27
C TYR A 47 -4.48 -17.14 -3.28
N ASN A 48 -5.26 -16.94 -2.21
CA ASN A 48 -5.63 -18.02 -1.29
C ASN A 48 -6.92 -18.67 -1.79
N ALA A 49 -6.83 -19.92 -2.26
CA ALA A 49 -7.94 -20.66 -2.84
C ALA A 49 -9.00 -21.04 -1.81
N GLU A 50 -8.62 -21.30 -0.55
CA GLU A 50 -9.54 -21.66 0.52
C GLU A 50 -10.40 -20.47 0.93
N LYS A 51 -9.77 -19.31 1.13
CA LYS A 51 -10.44 -18.06 1.52
C LYS A 51 -11.02 -17.29 0.32
N LYS A 52 -10.70 -17.73 -0.91
CA LYS A 52 -11.11 -17.09 -2.19
C LYS A 52 -10.78 -15.60 -2.25
N LYS A 53 -9.61 -15.22 -1.75
CA LYS A 53 -9.15 -13.82 -1.69
C LYS A 53 -7.65 -13.69 -1.89
N ILE A 54 -7.21 -12.46 -2.18
CA ILE A 54 -5.80 -12.11 -2.17
C ILE A 54 -5.27 -12.07 -0.74
N GLU A 55 -4.08 -12.62 -0.55
CA GLU A 55 -3.26 -12.45 0.64
C GLU A 55 -1.96 -11.76 0.21
N ALA A 56 -1.61 -10.69 0.90
CA ALA A 56 -0.39 -9.96 0.68
C ALA A 56 0.23 -9.50 2.00
N ILE A 57 1.55 -9.30 2.01
CA ILE A 57 2.33 -8.86 3.17
C ILE A 57 3.50 -7.99 2.72
N GLY A 58 3.97 -7.07 3.57
CA GLY A 58 5.06 -6.17 3.26
C GLY A 58 4.66 -5.13 2.20
N LEU A 59 5.62 -4.70 1.40
CA LEU A 59 5.37 -3.73 0.34
C LEU A 59 4.43 -4.25 -0.76
N HIS A 60 4.30 -5.57 -0.93
CA HIS A 60 3.25 -6.14 -1.79
C HIS A 60 1.84 -5.81 -1.29
N ASN A 61 1.60 -5.85 0.04
CA ASN A 61 0.30 -5.45 0.60
C ASN A 61 0.06 -3.95 0.41
N TYR A 62 1.06 -3.13 0.66
CA TYR A 62 1.00 -1.68 0.43
C TYR A 62 0.68 -1.35 -1.04
N CYS A 63 1.41 -1.95 -2.00
CA CYS A 63 1.17 -1.75 -3.44
C CYS A 63 -0.18 -2.31 -3.90
N TYR A 64 -0.61 -3.45 -3.34
CA TYR A 64 -1.95 -3.98 -3.58
C TYR A 64 -3.04 -2.98 -3.18
N GLN A 65 -2.94 -2.39 -2.00
CA GLN A 65 -3.90 -1.39 -1.51
C GLN A 65 -3.90 -0.11 -2.35
N LEU A 66 -2.73 0.36 -2.82
CA LEU A 66 -2.64 1.50 -3.74
C LEU A 66 -3.40 1.27 -5.05
N LEU A 67 -3.45 0.03 -5.54
CA LEU A 67 -4.12 -0.32 -6.79
C LEU A 67 -5.59 -0.71 -6.61
N HIS A 68 -5.91 -1.39 -5.51
CA HIS A 68 -7.26 -1.89 -5.22
C HIS A 68 -8.12 -0.84 -4.53
N GLY A 69 -7.54 -0.09 -3.62
CA GLY A 69 -8.26 0.73 -2.65
C GLY A 69 -8.85 -0.09 -1.50
N ASP A 70 -9.54 0.58 -0.61
CA ASP A 70 -10.30 -0.03 0.48
C ASP A 70 -11.73 0.52 0.56
N PRO A 71 -12.74 -0.28 0.18
CA PRO A 71 -14.13 0.14 0.28
C PRO A 71 -14.59 0.43 1.72
N SER A 72 -13.96 -0.20 2.73
CA SER A 72 -14.30 0.08 4.14
C SER A 72 -13.85 1.46 4.57
N ASP A 73 -12.75 1.96 4.02
CA ASP A 73 -12.21 3.30 4.26
C ASP A 73 -12.66 4.31 3.20
N ASN A 74 -13.57 3.89 2.33
CA ASN A 74 -14.20 4.72 1.30
C ASN A 74 -13.20 5.39 0.35
N TYR A 75 -12.14 4.68 -0.05
CA TYR A 75 -11.24 5.12 -1.12
C TYR A 75 -10.99 4.02 -2.13
N ALA A 76 -11.01 4.36 -3.42
CA ALA A 76 -10.61 3.46 -4.50
C ALA A 76 -10.12 4.26 -5.72
N PRO A 77 -8.95 3.94 -6.30
CA PRO A 77 -8.48 4.58 -7.53
C PRO A 77 -9.48 4.46 -8.69
N SER A 78 -10.26 3.37 -8.74
CA SER A 78 -11.32 3.14 -9.73
C SER A 78 -12.41 4.21 -9.74
N ASP A 79 -12.59 4.94 -8.63
CA ASP A 79 -13.57 6.04 -8.56
C ASP A 79 -13.15 7.23 -9.43
N LEU A 80 -11.87 7.39 -9.66
CA LEU A 80 -11.31 8.43 -10.52
C LEU A 80 -11.12 7.95 -11.96
N HIS A 81 -10.42 6.82 -12.18
CA HIS A 81 -10.10 6.36 -13.55
C HIS A 81 -11.22 5.58 -14.25
N LYS A 82 -12.29 5.20 -13.52
CA LYS A 82 -13.51 4.52 -14.04
C LYS A 82 -13.28 3.18 -14.76
N LYS A 83 -12.11 2.57 -14.61
CA LYS A 83 -11.77 1.27 -15.21
C LYS A 83 -11.82 0.18 -14.14
N LYS A 84 -12.26 -1.03 -14.50
CA LYS A 84 -12.21 -2.18 -13.61
C LYS A 84 -10.78 -2.73 -13.54
N PHE A 85 -10.18 -2.69 -12.35
CA PHE A 85 -8.86 -3.27 -12.08
C PHE A 85 -8.91 -3.97 -10.72
N GLY A 86 -9.38 -5.22 -10.74
CA GLY A 86 -9.59 -6.00 -9.52
C GLY A 86 -8.47 -7.01 -9.24
N ASP A 87 -8.66 -7.82 -8.21
CA ASP A 87 -7.71 -8.79 -7.64
C ASP A 87 -6.87 -9.56 -8.66
N LYS A 88 -7.51 -10.16 -9.67
CA LYS A 88 -6.79 -10.96 -10.68
C LYS A 88 -5.81 -10.13 -11.51
N SER A 89 -6.17 -8.89 -11.83
CA SER A 89 -5.32 -7.98 -12.60
C SER A 89 -4.17 -7.47 -11.76
N ILE A 90 -4.43 -7.16 -10.49
CA ILE A 90 -3.41 -6.71 -9.53
C ILE A 90 -2.43 -7.84 -9.26
N LEU A 91 -2.92 -9.06 -8.99
CA LEU A 91 -2.06 -10.22 -8.79
C LEU A 91 -1.14 -10.46 -10.01
N LYS A 92 -1.71 -10.42 -11.23
CA LYS A 92 -0.94 -10.60 -12.46
C LYS A 92 0.13 -9.51 -12.65
N LEU A 93 -0.11 -8.31 -12.13
CA LEU A 93 0.83 -7.20 -12.22
C LEU A 93 1.95 -7.30 -11.18
N LEU A 94 1.61 -7.61 -9.92
CA LEU A 94 2.55 -7.54 -8.80
C LEU A 94 3.31 -8.85 -8.51
N ASP A 95 2.68 -10.02 -8.71
CA ASP A 95 3.30 -11.32 -8.43
C ASP A 95 4.60 -11.61 -9.22
N PRO A 96 4.76 -11.16 -10.49
CA PRO A 96 6.00 -11.34 -11.22
C PRO A 96 7.17 -10.47 -10.76
N CYS A 97 6.93 -9.41 -9.96
CA CYS A 97 7.96 -8.50 -9.50
C CYS A 97 8.95 -9.23 -8.57
N LYS A 98 10.25 -9.02 -8.80
CA LYS A 98 11.32 -9.77 -8.12
C LYS A 98 12.01 -8.97 -7.01
N ASN A 99 11.78 -7.67 -6.98
CA ASN A 99 12.38 -6.73 -6.04
C ASN A 99 11.48 -5.52 -5.83
N VAL A 100 11.84 -4.68 -4.88
CA VAL A 100 11.08 -3.48 -4.52
C VAL A 100 11.01 -2.49 -5.68
N ASP A 101 12.10 -2.34 -6.44
CA ASP A 101 12.14 -1.39 -7.57
C ASP A 101 11.10 -1.75 -8.64
N GLU A 102 11.06 -3.03 -9.06
CA GLU A 102 10.04 -3.52 -10.01
C GLU A 102 8.62 -3.34 -9.48
N LEU A 103 8.42 -3.57 -8.17
CA LEU A 103 7.11 -3.47 -7.53
C LEU A 103 6.57 -2.03 -7.55
N PHE A 104 7.38 -1.05 -7.16
CA PHE A 104 7.01 0.37 -7.15
C PHE A 104 6.87 0.91 -8.58
N GLN A 105 7.77 0.51 -9.49
CA GLN A 105 7.70 0.88 -10.90
C GLN A 105 6.38 0.38 -11.54
N ALA A 106 5.95 -0.85 -11.23
CA ALA A 106 4.69 -1.40 -11.74
C ALA A 106 3.47 -0.58 -11.28
N VAL A 107 3.48 -0.10 -10.02
CA VAL A 107 2.42 0.79 -9.50
C VAL A 107 2.47 2.14 -10.20
N GLU A 108 3.63 2.79 -10.28
CA GLU A 108 3.77 4.09 -10.93
C GLU A 108 3.32 4.05 -12.39
N ASP A 109 3.75 3.03 -13.15
CA ASP A 109 3.38 2.86 -14.56
C ASP A 109 1.88 2.64 -14.73
N LYS A 110 1.24 1.95 -13.77
CA LYS A 110 -0.21 1.78 -13.77
C LYS A 110 -0.95 3.10 -13.53
N TYR A 111 -0.46 3.95 -12.65
CA TYR A 111 -1.02 5.29 -12.45
C TYR A 111 -0.82 6.19 -13.67
N LYS A 112 0.33 6.13 -14.37
CA LYS A 112 0.54 6.80 -15.66
C LYS A 112 -0.45 6.33 -16.73
N GLU A 113 -0.73 5.02 -16.80
CA GLU A 113 -1.71 4.46 -17.73
C GLU A 113 -3.14 4.91 -17.42
N TRP A 114 -3.49 5.02 -16.14
CA TRP A 114 -4.82 5.45 -15.72
C TRP A 114 -5.05 6.97 -15.90
N PHE A 115 -4.01 7.75 -15.71
CA PHE A 115 -4.04 9.21 -15.74
C PHE A 115 -2.96 9.76 -16.68
N PRO A 116 -3.08 9.49 -18.01
CA PRO A 116 -2.09 9.96 -18.99
C PRO A 116 -2.07 11.49 -19.11
N GLU A 117 -3.17 12.13 -18.77
CA GLU A 117 -3.34 13.59 -18.71
C GLU A 117 -3.80 13.99 -17.30
N PRO A 118 -3.50 15.23 -16.87
CA PRO A 118 -4.00 15.71 -15.59
C PRO A 118 -5.53 15.63 -15.49
N LEU A 119 -6.02 15.11 -14.36
CA LEU A 119 -7.45 14.96 -14.08
C LEU A 119 -7.96 16.15 -13.28
N THR A 120 -9.05 16.75 -13.75
CA THR A 120 -9.81 17.74 -12.98
C THR A 120 -11.03 17.08 -12.35
N TYR A 121 -11.20 17.27 -11.05
CA TYR A 121 -12.35 16.77 -10.31
C TYR A 121 -12.77 17.73 -9.20
N THR A 122 -14.01 17.60 -8.74
CA THR A 122 -14.55 18.41 -7.63
C THR A 122 -14.34 17.66 -6.30
N THR A 123 -13.72 18.31 -5.35
CA THR A 123 -13.53 17.79 -3.98
C THR A 123 -14.84 17.82 -3.20
N TRP A 124 -14.89 17.13 -2.05
CA TRP A 124 -16.08 17.07 -1.19
C TRP A 124 -16.54 18.45 -0.69
N ASP A 125 -15.63 19.44 -0.59
CA ASP A 125 -15.92 20.83 -0.20
C ASP A 125 -16.25 21.75 -1.41
N GLY A 126 -16.47 21.14 -2.59
CA GLY A 126 -16.92 21.82 -3.80
C GLY A 126 -15.85 22.54 -4.60
N LYS A 127 -14.56 22.34 -4.28
CA LYS A 127 -13.44 22.96 -5.03
C LYS A 127 -13.06 22.12 -6.23
N GLU A 128 -12.85 22.76 -7.37
CA GLU A 128 -12.20 22.14 -8.51
C GLU A 128 -10.68 22.07 -8.29
N VAL A 129 -10.12 20.88 -8.47
CA VAL A 129 -8.68 20.62 -8.40
C VAL A 129 -8.23 19.84 -9.62
N THR A 130 -7.05 20.19 -10.14
CA THR A 130 -6.40 19.45 -11.24
C THR A 130 -5.15 18.80 -10.70
N LYS A 131 -4.99 17.50 -10.93
CA LYS A 131 -3.86 16.70 -10.45
C LYS A 131 -3.31 15.83 -11.57
N ASP A 132 -2.01 15.75 -11.68
CA ASP A 132 -1.32 14.75 -12.50
C ASP A 132 -1.28 13.38 -11.79
N TYR A 133 -0.80 12.34 -12.49
CA TYR A 133 -0.74 10.99 -11.95
C TYR A 133 0.10 10.87 -10.67
N LYS A 134 1.19 11.66 -10.53
CA LYS A 134 2.05 11.65 -9.33
C LYS A 134 1.31 12.21 -8.12
N GLN A 135 0.60 13.30 -8.33
CA GLN A 135 -0.20 13.93 -7.28
C GLN A 135 -1.39 13.05 -6.87
N ILE A 136 -1.97 12.30 -7.81
CA ILE A 136 -3.03 11.32 -7.53
C ILE A 136 -2.46 10.13 -6.77
N LEU A 137 -1.32 9.58 -7.21
CA LEU A 137 -0.63 8.49 -6.51
C LEU A 137 -0.27 8.87 -5.07
N GLU A 138 0.25 10.09 -4.87
CA GLU A 138 0.57 10.59 -3.54
C GLU A 138 -0.67 10.76 -2.65
N LEU A 139 -1.80 11.16 -3.23
CA LEU A 139 -3.08 11.21 -2.51
C LEU A 139 -3.47 9.83 -1.95
N TYR A 140 -3.38 8.78 -2.79
CA TYR A 140 -3.66 7.42 -2.36
C TYR A 140 -2.58 6.85 -1.43
N HIS A 141 -1.31 7.23 -1.61
CA HIS A 141 -0.27 6.93 -0.63
C HIS A 141 -0.65 7.40 0.77
N GLN A 142 -1.16 8.62 0.92
CA GLN A 142 -1.57 9.16 2.22
C GLN A 142 -2.76 8.39 2.85
N CYS A 143 -3.59 7.71 2.04
CA CYS A 143 -4.66 6.85 2.54
C CYS A 143 -4.15 5.48 3.00
N VAL A 144 -3.10 4.95 2.36
CA VAL A 144 -2.60 3.59 2.58
C VAL A 144 -1.45 3.54 3.57
N TYR A 145 -0.59 4.56 3.57
CA TYR A 145 0.63 4.56 4.35
C TYR A 145 0.37 4.76 5.85
N MET A 146 0.76 3.79 6.64
CA MET A 146 0.71 3.87 8.11
C MET A 146 1.90 4.66 8.64
N LYS A 147 1.63 5.87 9.13
CA LYS A 147 2.67 6.79 9.64
C LYS A 147 3.48 6.15 10.77
N ARG A 148 4.80 6.25 10.67
CA ARG A 148 5.75 5.68 11.64
C ARG A 148 6.02 6.62 12.83
N LYS A 149 5.75 7.92 12.66
CA LYS A 149 5.93 8.97 13.68
C LYS A 149 4.93 10.10 13.48
N LYS A 150 4.82 10.95 14.47
CA LYS A 150 4.02 12.19 14.38
C LYS A 150 4.59 13.07 13.26
N ASN A 151 3.70 13.58 12.40
CA ASN A 151 4.07 14.39 11.22
C ASN A 151 5.07 13.71 10.28
N ASP A 152 4.91 12.39 10.07
CA ASP A 152 5.74 11.62 9.17
C ASP A 152 5.66 12.20 7.73
N PRO A 153 6.77 12.68 7.16
CA PRO A 153 6.78 13.32 5.84
C PRO A 153 6.95 12.32 4.69
N THR A 154 6.90 11.02 4.98
CA THR A 154 7.13 9.98 3.98
C THR A 154 6.15 10.11 2.84
N THR A 155 6.66 10.11 1.62
CA THR A 155 5.94 10.11 0.34
C THR A 155 6.09 8.76 -0.35
N PHE A 156 5.28 8.50 -1.39
CA PHE A 156 5.45 7.29 -2.20
C PHE A 156 6.90 7.14 -2.70
N TYR A 157 7.46 8.22 -3.24
CA TYR A 157 8.82 8.19 -3.81
C TYR A 157 9.91 8.08 -2.74
N SER A 158 9.75 8.71 -1.58
CA SER A 158 10.74 8.56 -0.49
C SER A 158 10.70 7.16 0.13
N LEU A 159 9.52 6.54 0.19
CA LEU A 159 9.38 5.14 0.61
C LEU A 159 10.04 4.19 -0.41
N TRP A 160 9.87 4.46 -1.70
CA TRP A 160 10.54 3.72 -2.76
C TRP A 160 12.06 3.80 -2.63
N GLU A 161 12.62 5.01 -2.50
CA GLU A 161 14.06 5.22 -2.31
C GLU A 161 14.60 4.54 -1.04
N GLU A 162 13.83 4.50 0.04
CA GLU A 162 14.20 3.83 1.29
C GLU A 162 14.44 2.33 1.08
N PHE A 163 13.58 1.67 0.31
CA PHE A 163 13.59 0.20 0.20
C PHE A 163 14.10 -0.35 -1.14
N LYS A 164 14.39 0.46 -2.14
CA LYS A 164 14.79 -0.03 -3.46
C LYS A 164 16.07 -0.88 -3.48
N ASN A 165 16.92 -0.74 -2.46
CA ASN A 165 18.15 -1.51 -2.31
C ASN A 165 18.00 -2.70 -1.34
N ASP A 166 16.83 -2.85 -0.71
CA ASP A 166 16.52 -4.01 0.12
C ASP A 166 16.04 -5.14 -0.77
N ASN A 167 16.94 -6.12 -1.04
CA ASN A 167 16.69 -7.34 -1.83
C ASN A 167 16.50 -8.55 -0.92
#